data_d540b32f4b57e0d1fa033b99c70d4c27
#
_entry.id   d540b32f4b57e0d1fa033b99c70d4c27
#
_cell.length_a   1.000
_cell.length_b   1.000
_cell.length_c   1.000
_cell.angle_alpha   90.00
_cell.angle_beta   90.00
_cell.angle_gamma   90.00
#
_symmetry.space_group_name_H-M   'P 1'
#
loop_
_entity.id
_entity.type
_entity.pdbx_description
1 polymer ?
#
loop_
_entity_poly.entity_id
_entity_poly.type
_entity_poly.pdbx_seq_one_letter_code
_entity_poly.pdbx_strand_id
1 'polypeptide(L)'
;MFDKGMPLHDNKRLFRIFTMPHVSRLFASLMAVVLLCAGLLFCNGAAHAATYPLDGGNVVGKVVHYTVKRRDTLYSIARRFDIGIVEIRAANPDVSTWLPKAGTVLTIPTEYVLPPLPHQGIVADLSGLRLFYYPDPQTVMTFPMGIGMKGWQTPTGTTTVVRKEAHPVWIVPDSIRKEKPDIKPFFPAGPDNPLGQYALHLGWPSYLIHGTNMPYGIGRRSSHGCMRLYPEDIEALFKAIKTGAQVTVIDRAYKIGWDGNRLLLQVTPSQEQADEIAGHEKFVIRDIPDVYGDVYQLASRGAKIDWPAVRRAVMWRSGVPVVVATRGQGSALSAPQKRTAEK
;
A
#
# COMPACT_ATOMS: atom_id res chain seq x y z
N MET A 1 -72.64 -69.16 38.94
CA MET A 1 -73.81 -68.33 39.08
C MET A 1 -73.43 -66.91 38.68
N PHE A 2 -74.02 -66.40 37.58
CA PHE A 2 -73.98 -65.03 37.04
C PHE A 2 -72.61 -64.43 36.73
N ASP A 3 -72.15 -64.28 35.51
CA ASP A 3 -72.64 -63.59 34.29
C ASP A 3 -72.51 -62.09 34.39
N LYS A 4 -72.01 -61.60 33.29
CA LYS A 4 -72.11 -60.33 32.58
C LYS A 4 -70.78 -59.57 32.31
N GLY A 5 -70.44 -59.69 31.05
CA GLY A 5 -69.49 -58.89 30.38
C GLY A 5 -69.88 -57.42 30.29
N MET A 6 -68.90 -56.62 30.06
CA MET A 6 -69.04 -55.22 29.69
C MET A 6 -67.97 -54.86 28.61
N PRO A 7 -68.34 -54.05 27.65
CA PRO A 7 -67.57 -53.90 26.39
C PRO A 7 -66.41 -52.95 26.47
N LEU A 8 -65.44 -53.22 25.63
CA LEU A 8 -64.26 -52.36 25.32
C LEU A 8 -64.73 -51.03 24.70
N HIS A 9 -64.41 -49.95 25.39
CA HIS A 9 -64.50 -48.60 24.82
C HIS A 9 -63.17 -48.23 24.17
N ASP A 10 -63.23 -48.10 22.85
CA ASP A 10 -62.21 -47.61 21.97
C ASP A 10 -62.10 -46.09 22.17
N ASN A 11 -61.00 -45.64 22.77
CA ASN A 11 -60.73 -44.23 23.03
C ASN A 11 -59.55 -43.73 22.18
N LYS A 12 -59.80 -43.57 20.86
CA LYS A 12 -58.93 -42.87 19.94
C LYS A 12 -58.96 -41.38 20.27
N ARG A 13 -58.06 -40.90 21.12
CA ARG A 13 -57.79 -39.49 21.25
C ARG A 13 -56.96 -39.00 20.07
N LEU A 14 -57.61 -38.25 19.20
CA LEU A 14 -56.96 -37.43 18.17
C LEU A 14 -55.98 -36.40 18.81
N PHE A 15 -54.66 -36.58 18.59
CA PHE A 15 -53.70 -35.52 18.76
C PHE A 15 -53.87 -34.53 17.62
N ARG A 16 -54.54 -33.40 17.86
CA ARG A 16 -54.48 -32.22 16.97
C ARG A 16 -53.09 -31.59 17.11
N ILE A 17 -52.25 -31.77 16.09
CA ILE A 17 -51.03 -31.03 15.92
C ILE A 17 -51.43 -29.60 15.58
N PHE A 18 -51.27 -28.66 16.52
CA PHE A 18 -51.34 -27.23 16.28
C PHE A 18 -50.10 -26.82 15.49
N THR A 19 -50.18 -26.73 14.19
CA THR A 19 -49.16 -26.06 13.38
C THR A 19 -49.28 -24.55 13.59
N MET A 20 -48.31 -23.94 14.28
CA MET A 20 -48.18 -22.49 14.36
C MET A 20 -47.30 -21.98 13.21
N PRO A 21 -47.85 -21.48 12.11
CA PRO A 21 -47.04 -21.03 10.96
C PRO A 21 -46.41 -19.64 11.14
N HIS A 22 -46.72 -18.93 12.21
CA HIS A 22 -46.23 -17.54 12.39
C HIS A 22 -44.94 -17.42 13.20
N VAL A 23 -44.62 -18.33 14.10
CA VAL A 23 -43.41 -18.26 14.95
C VAL A 23 -42.17 -18.60 14.17
N SER A 24 -42.24 -19.56 13.23
CA SER A 24 -41.08 -19.93 12.39
C SER A 24 -40.65 -18.81 11.39
N ARG A 25 -41.60 -18.00 10.89
CA ARG A 25 -41.31 -16.88 9.99
C ARG A 25 -40.68 -15.71 10.73
N LEU A 26 -41.07 -15.42 11.98
CA LEU A 26 -40.48 -14.41 12.83
C LEU A 26 -39.03 -14.78 13.21
N PHE A 27 -38.76 -16.03 13.55
CA PHE A 27 -37.39 -16.50 13.84
C PHE A 27 -36.48 -16.49 12.61
N ALA A 28 -36.99 -16.89 11.44
CA ALA A 28 -36.20 -16.80 10.20
C ALA A 28 -35.89 -15.34 9.78
N SER A 29 -36.85 -14.43 9.97
CA SER A 29 -36.64 -13.00 9.70
C SER A 29 -35.68 -12.35 10.69
N LEU A 30 -35.73 -12.74 11.98
CA LEU A 30 -34.81 -12.25 12.99
C LEU A 30 -33.35 -12.73 12.75
N MET A 31 -33.22 -14.03 12.38
CA MET A 31 -31.91 -14.59 11.99
C MET A 31 -31.33 -13.93 10.72
N ALA A 32 -32.17 -13.62 9.73
CA ALA A 32 -31.73 -12.92 8.52
C ALA A 32 -31.28 -11.48 8.80
N VAL A 33 -31.98 -10.77 9.70
CA VAL A 33 -31.58 -9.40 10.13
C VAL A 33 -30.30 -9.44 10.96
N VAL A 34 -30.11 -10.42 11.85
CA VAL A 34 -28.89 -10.59 12.64
C VAL A 34 -27.69 -10.95 11.74
N LEU A 35 -27.88 -11.80 10.72
CA LEU A 35 -26.83 -12.10 9.74
C LEU A 35 -26.52 -10.91 8.82
N LEU A 36 -27.51 -10.09 8.46
CA LEU A 36 -27.30 -8.88 7.70
C LEU A 36 -26.59 -7.79 8.52
N CYS A 37 -26.94 -7.64 9.81
CA CYS A 37 -26.23 -6.74 10.73
C CYS A 37 -24.84 -7.24 11.08
N ALA A 38 -24.58 -8.54 11.20
CA ALA A 38 -23.23 -9.09 11.39
C ALA A 38 -22.34 -8.85 10.16
N GLY A 39 -22.91 -8.87 8.95
CA GLY A 39 -22.17 -8.52 7.72
C GLY A 39 -21.81 -7.03 7.61
N LEU A 40 -22.54 -6.13 8.29
CA LEU A 40 -22.27 -4.68 8.27
C LEU A 40 -21.30 -4.22 9.36
N LEU A 41 -21.00 -5.05 10.36
CA LEU A 41 -20.06 -4.72 11.45
C LEU A 41 -18.59 -4.98 11.14
N PHE A 42 -18.25 -5.56 9.98
CA PHE A 42 -16.86 -5.85 9.59
C PHE A 42 -16.23 -4.83 8.62
N CYS A 43 -16.83 -3.65 8.41
CA CYS A 43 -16.24 -2.59 7.59
C CYS A 43 -15.59 -1.45 8.39
N ASN A 44 -15.07 -1.73 9.59
CA ASN A 44 -14.02 -0.89 10.20
C ASN A 44 -12.66 -1.51 9.85
N GLY A 45 -12.33 -1.54 8.55
CA GLY A 45 -10.98 -1.88 8.11
C GLY A 45 -10.03 -0.81 8.63
N ALA A 46 -9.32 -1.07 9.73
CA ALA A 46 -8.05 -0.41 9.95
C ALA A 46 -7.24 -0.58 8.66
N ALA A 47 -6.62 0.49 8.16
CA ALA A 47 -5.72 0.40 7.03
C ALA A 47 -4.63 -0.60 7.41
N HIS A 48 -4.70 -1.81 6.86
CA HIS A 48 -3.65 -2.81 6.99
C HIS A 48 -2.77 -2.68 5.75
N ALA A 49 -1.48 -2.83 5.94
CA ALA A 49 -0.50 -2.94 4.87
C ALA A 49 -1.04 -3.77 3.71
N ALA A 50 -1.12 -3.15 2.53
CA ALA A 50 -1.66 -3.83 1.37
C ALA A 50 -0.73 -4.99 0.96
N THR A 51 -1.29 -6.20 0.94
CA THR A 51 -0.58 -7.43 0.58
C THR A 51 -1.16 -7.96 -0.72
N TYR A 52 -0.29 -8.26 -1.69
CA TYR A 52 -0.69 -8.72 -3.01
C TYR A 52 0.01 -10.04 -3.38
N PRO A 53 -0.70 -10.98 -4.02
CA PRO A 53 -0.06 -12.12 -4.65
C PRO A 53 0.73 -11.67 -5.90
N LEU A 54 1.81 -12.37 -6.20
CA LEU A 54 2.63 -12.20 -7.40
C LEU A 54 2.30 -13.32 -8.38
N ASP A 55 1.40 -13.04 -9.31
CA ASP A 55 0.93 -14.02 -10.32
C ASP A 55 1.83 -14.04 -11.57
N GLY A 56 3.11 -13.72 -11.41
CA GLY A 56 4.09 -13.66 -12.50
C GLY A 56 4.06 -12.35 -13.32
N GLY A 57 3.14 -11.44 -13.03
CA GLY A 57 3.12 -10.07 -13.55
C GLY A 57 3.99 -9.12 -12.74
N ASN A 58 4.29 -7.96 -13.33
CA ASN A 58 5.05 -6.89 -12.67
C ASN A 58 4.15 -5.74 -12.18
N VAL A 59 2.84 -5.99 -12.06
CA VAL A 59 1.86 -4.98 -11.62
C VAL A 59 0.98 -5.59 -10.54
N VAL A 60 0.76 -4.82 -9.47
CA VAL A 60 -0.09 -5.23 -8.35
C VAL A 60 -1.07 -4.14 -7.97
N GLY A 61 -2.17 -4.53 -7.33
CA GLY A 61 -3.22 -3.60 -6.93
C GLY A 61 -4.12 -3.17 -8.08
N LYS A 62 -4.82 -2.08 -7.89
CA LYS A 62 -5.71 -1.44 -8.88
C LYS A 62 -5.95 0.01 -8.53
N VAL A 63 -6.21 0.85 -9.52
CA VAL A 63 -6.69 2.22 -9.31
C VAL A 63 -8.09 2.18 -8.72
N VAL A 64 -8.32 2.97 -7.67
CA VAL A 64 -9.62 3.10 -7.01
C VAL A 64 -10.12 4.54 -7.18
N HIS A 65 -11.43 4.73 -7.30
CA HIS A 65 -12.07 6.04 -7.26
C HIS A 65 -12.80 6.22 -5.93
N TYR A 66 -12.59 7.36 -5.28
CA TYR A 66 -13.19 7.68 -4.00
C TYR A 66 -13.95 9.00 -4.06
N THR A 67 -15.20 9.00 -3.64
CA THR A 67 -15.99 10.24 -3.52
C THR A 67 -15.75 10.86 -2.16
N VAL A 68 -15.22 12.08 -2.16
CA VAL A 68 -14.92 12.88 -0.95
C VAL A 68 -16.19 13.05 -0.11
N LYS A 69 -16.06 12.75 1.18
CA LYS A 69 -17.12 12.97 2.18
C LYS A 69 -16.87 14.25 2.96
N ARG A 70 -17.91 14.74 3.62
CA ARG A 70 -17.80 15.89 4.52
C ARG A 70 -16.76 15.60 5.63
N ARG A 71 -15.87 16.55 5.91
CA ARG A 71 -14.74 16.49 6.87
C ARG A 71 -13.55 15.65 6.41
N ASP A 72 -13.56 15.10 5.21
CA ASP A 72 -12.34 14.49 4.67
C ASP A 72 -11.26 15.55 4.43
N THR A 73 -10.02 15.13 4.60
CA THR A 73 -8.82 15.81 4.10
C THR A 73 -8.04 14.84 3.22
N LEU A 74 -7.18 15.32 2.31
CA LEU A 74 -6.35 14.38 1.53
C LEU A 74 -5.44 13.56 2.44
N TYR A 75 -5.01 14.06 3.60
CA TYR A 75 -4.27 13.27 4.59
C TYR A 75 -5.09 12.12 5.18
N SER A 76 -6.35 12.39 5.56
CA SER A 76 -7.21 11.34 6.12
C SER A 76 -7.57 10.28 5.08
N ILE A 77 -7.77 10.70 3.83
CA ILE A 77 -8.02 9.80 2.71
C ILE A 77 -6.75 8.99 2.38
N ALA A 78 -5.59 9.64 2.28
CA ALA A 78 -4.32 8.99 2.02
C ALA A 78 -4.07 7.85 3.03
N ARG A 79 -4.15 8.13 4.33
CA ARG A 79 -3.98 7.11 5.37
C ARG A 79 -5.01 5.97 5.28
N ARG A 80 -6.28 6.29 4.95
CA ARG A 80 -7.35 5.29 4.77
C ARG A 80 -7.05 4.29 3.66
N PHE A 81 -6.40 4.74 2.60
CA PHE A 81 -6.05 3.91 1.44
C PHE A 81 -4.59 3.45 1.42
N ASP A 82 -3.88 3.62 2.53
CA ASP A 82 -2.47 3.24 2.66
C ASP A 82 -1.59 3.81 1.54
N ILE A 83 -1.73 5.12 1.30
CA ILE A 83 -0.92 5.89 0.35
C ILE A 83 -0.33 7.13 1.01
N GLY A 84 0.70 7.70 0.39
CA GLY A 84 1.35 8.92 0.85
C GLY A 84 0.64 10.19 0.39
N ILE A 85 0.88 11.32 1.09
CA ILE A 85 0.27 12.61 0.72
C ILE A 85 0.70 13.09 -0.65
N VAL A 86 1.95 12.88 -1.08
CA VAL A 86 2.41 13.26 -2.42
C VAL A 86 1.75 12.38 -3.48
N GLU A 87 1.57 11.07 -3.22
CA GLU A 87 0.91 10.15 -4.15
C GLU A 87 -0.53 10.61 -4.47
N ILE A 88 -1.35 10.87 -3.44
CA ILE A 88 -2.74 11.30 -3.67
C ILE A 88 -2.81 12.69 -4.32
N ARG A 89 -1.90 13.61 -3.99
CA ARG A 89 -1.86 14.95 -4.57
C ARG A 89 -1.39 14.93 -6.02
N ALA A 90 -0.38 14.14 -6.37
CA ALA A 90 0.07 13.98 -7.74
C ALA A 90 -1.02 13.39 -8.65
N ALA A 91 -1.83 12.47 -8.12
CA ALA A 91 -2.97 11.91 -8.84
C ALA A 91 -4.18 12.87 -8.93
N ASN A 92 -4.25 13.91 -8.08
CA ASN A 92 -5.37 14.86 -7.98
C ASN A 92 -4.85 16.29 -7.77
N PRO A 93 -4.13 16.90 -8.73
CA PRO A 93 -3.39 18.15 -8.52
C PRO A 93 -4.26 19.35 -8.17
N ASP A 94 -5.51 19.40 -8.68
CA ASP A 94 -6.42 20.52 -8.50
C ASP A 94 -7.28 20.45 -7.24
N VAL A 95 -7.04 19.45 -6.37
CA VAL A 95 -7.85 19.22 -5.18
C VAL A 95 -7.19 19.80 -3.94
N SER A 96 -7.97 20.59 -3.17
CA SER A 96 -7.51 21.16 -1.91
C SER A 96 -7.10 20.06 -0.91
N THR A 97 -5.91 20.21 -0.32
CA THR A 97 -5.37 19.23 0.63
C THR A 97 -6.17 19.15 1.92
N TRP A 98 -6.60 20.29 2.44
CA TRP A 98 -7.26 20.39 3.75
C TRP A 98 -8.77 20.43 3.67
N LEU A 99 -9.31 20.98 2.57
CA LEU A 99 -10.74 21.20 2.37
C LEU A 99 -11.17 20.72 0.98
N PRO A 100 -11.01 19.43 0.65
CA PRO A 100 -11.52 18.91 -0.62
C PRO A 100 -13.04 19.02 -0.64
N LYS A 101 -13.61 19.48 -1.75
CA LYS A 101 -15.07 19.65 -1.87
C LYS A 101 -15.76 18.29 -1.78
N ALA A 102 -16.73 18.17 -0.87
CA ALA A 102 -17.56 16.97 -0.78
C ALA A 102 -18.27 16.67 -2.11
N GLY A 103 -18.30 15.41 -2.51
CA GLY A 103 -18.81 14.96 -3.81
C GLY A 103 -17.74 14.92 -4.93
N THR A 104 -16.56 15.50 -4.73
CA THR A 104 -15.45 15.34 -5.69
C THR A 104 -15.02 13.87 -5.76
N VAL A 105 -14.84 13.35 -6.98
CA VAL A 105 -14.30 12.01 -7.19
C VAL A 105 -12.79 12.11 -7.33
N LEU A 106 -12.07 11.42 -6.46
CA LEU A 106 -10.61 11.34 -6.46
C LEU A 106 -10.14 10.06 -7.13
N THR A 107 -9.01 10.14 -7.81
CA THR A 107 -8.22 8.98 -8.23
C THR A 107 -7.28 8.57 -7.10
N ILE A 108 -7.41 7.34 -6.62
CA ILE A 108 -6.56 6.76 -5.57
C ILE A 108 -5.56 5.82 -6.26
N PRO A 109 -4.26 6.17 -6.29
CA PRO A 109 -3.23 5.48 -7.06
C PRO A 109 -2.72 4.21 -6.33
N THR A 110 -3.60 3.22 -6.10
CA THR A 110 -3.29 1.95 -5.43
C THR A 110 -2.98 0.81 -6.40
N GLU A 111 -2.57 1.13 -7.63
CA GLU A 111 -1.98 0.22 -8.60
C GLU A 111 -0.49 0.55 -8.75
N TYR A 112 0.38 -0.46 -8.69
CA TYR A 112 1.82 -0.27 -8.67
C TYR A 112 2.51 -1.15 -9.70
N VAL A 113 3.39 -0.55 -10.51
CA VAL A 113 4.40 -1.29 -11.25
C VAL A 113 5.55 -1.60 -10.29
N LEU A 114 5.90 -2.87 -10.16
CA LEU A 114 6.94 -3.31 -9.24
C LEU A 114 8.33 -2.84 -9.71
N PRO A 115 9.24 -2.54 -8.78
CA PRO A 115 10.63 -2.24 -9.13
C PRO A 115 11.27 -3.39 -9.94
N PRO A 116 12.08 -3.07 -10.98
CA PRO A 116 12.75 -4.09 -11.81
C PRO A 116 13.98 -4.69 -11.10
N LEU A 117 13.76 -5.29 -9.95
CA LEU A 117 14.75 -5.90 -9.07
C LEU A 117 14.28 -7.29 -8.62
N PRO A 118 15.17 -8.14 -8.13
CA PRO A 118 14.76 -9.41 -7.54
C PRO A 118 13.72 -9.21 -6.42
N HIS A 119 12.66 -10.00 -6.43
CA HIS A 119 11.58 -9.97 -5.44
C HIS A 119 12.04 -10.63 -4.14
N GLN A 120 12.89 -9.94 -3.37
CA GLN A 120 13.42 -10.43 -2.09
C GLN A 120 13.72 -9.27 -1.12
N GLY A 121 13.47 -9.50 0.16
CA GLY A 121 13.72 -8.50 1.20
C GLY A 121 12.90 -7.22 0.98
N ILE A 122 13.50 -6.09 1.26
CA ILE A 122 12.90 -4.76 1.07
C ILE A 122 13.49 -4.08 -0.17
N VAL A 123 12.63 -3.49 -0.98
CA VAL A 123 12.98 -2.49 -1.98
C VAL A 123 12.29 -1.18 -1.62
N ALA A 124 13.06 -0.15 -1.26
CA ALA A 124 12.55 1.19 -0.97
C ALA A 124 12.81 2.11 -2.16
N ASP A 125 11.74 2.60 -2.81
CA ASP A 125 11.81 3.50 -3.96
C ASP A 125 11.58 4.95 -3.50
N LEU A 126 12.65 5.75 -3.48
CA LEU A 126 12.63 7.11 -2.95
C LEU A 126 11.76 8.06 -3.77
N SER A 127 11.82 8.00 -5.11
CA SER A 127 10.93 8.79 -5.97
C SER A 127 9.47 8.36 -5.84
N GLY A 128 9.22 7.05 -5.68
CA GLY A 128 7.88 6.53 -5.45
C GLY A 128 7.35 6.79 -4.04
N LEU A 129 8.21 7.23 -3.09
CA LEU A 129 7.90 7.35 -1.66
C LEU A 129 7.23 6.09 -1.11
N ARG A 130 7.68 4.91 -1.60
CA ARG A 130 7.03 3.62 -1.33
C ARG A 130 8.06 2.51 -1.08
N LEU A 131 7.76 1.69 -0.10
CA LEU A 131 8.52 0.52 0.28
C LEU A 131 7.76 -0.74 -0.16
N PHE A 132 8.47 -1.68 -0.77
CA PHE A 132 7.98 -3.00 -1.15
C PHE A 132 8.74 -4.03 -0.31
N TYR A 133 8.03 -4.91 0.38
CA TYR A 133 8.62 -6.02 1.11
C TYR A 133 8.13 -7.34 0.54
N TYR A 134 9.06 -8.22 0.22
CA TYR A 134 8.82 -9.55 -0.33
C TYR A 134 9.11 -10.59 0.76
N PRO A 135 8.09 -11.04 1.53
CA PRO A 135 8.26 -12.07 2.55
C PRO A 135 8.63 -13.42 1.94
N ASP A 136 8.20 -13.67 0.72
CA ASP A 136 8.44 -14.85 -0.11
C ASP A 136 8.37 -14.45 -1.62
N PRO A 137 8.76 -15.34 -2.55
CA PRO A 137 8.76 -15.04 -3.99
C PRO A 137 7.38 -14.83 -4.62
N GLN A 138 6.30 -15.12 -3.90
CA GLN A 138 4.91 -15.10 -4.41
C GLN A 138 4.06 -13.98 -3.78
N THR A 139 4.64 -13.19 -2.88
CA THR A 139 3.91 -12.18 -2.12
C THR A 139 4.68 -10.88 -2.05
N VAL A 140 3.99 -9.75 -2.18
CA VAL A 140 4.53 -8.43 -1.89
C VAL A 140 3.60 -7.66 -0.94
N MET A 141 4.19 -7.05 0.07
CA MET A 141 3.56 -6.03 0.91
C MET A 141 4.06 -4.66 0.49
N THR A 142 3.20 -3.66 0.45
CA THR A 142 3.60 -2.30 0.09
C THR A 142 3.21 -1.30 1.16
N PHE A 143 4.04 -0.27 1.34
CA PHE A 143 3.89 0.73 2.39
C PHE A 143 4.27 2.12 1.87
N PRO A 144 3.46 3.15 2.06
CA PRO A 144 3.90 4.52 1.82
C PRO A 144 4.96 4.91 2.85
N MET A 145 5.96 5.67 2.44
CA MET A 145 7.02 6.07 3.36
C MET A 145 7.34 7.56 3.29
N GLY A 146 7.70 8.13 4.44
CA GLY A 146 8.42 9.39 4.53
C GLY A 146 9.92 9.14 4.46
N ILE A 147 10.66 10.03 3.80
CA ILE A 147 12.10 9.90 3.61
C ILE A 147 12.85 11.17 4.05
N GLY A 148 14.18 11.14 3.92
CA GLY A 148 15.06 12.28 4.24
C GLY A 148 14.71 13.54 3.45
N MET A 149 14.64 14.69 4.15
CA MET A 149 14.45 16.00 3.53
C MET A 149 15.72 16.47 2.82
N LYS A 150 15.64 17.56 2.08
CA LYS A 150 16.78 18.20 1.43
C LYS A 150 17.87 18.51 2.47
N GLY A 151 19.11 18.15 2.19
CA GLY A 151 20.23 18.24 3.14
C GLY A 151 20.39 17.03 4.07
N TRP A 152 19.37 16.16 4.15
CA TRP A 152 19.37 14.94 4.98
C TRP A 152 18.88 13.74 4.17
N GLN A 153 19.52 13.50 3.03
CA GLN A 153 19.08 12.48 2.08
C GLN A 153 19.12 11.07 2.67
N THR A 154 18.12 10.27 2.33
CA THR A 154 18.19 8.82 2.49
C THR A 154 19.15 8.28 1.42
N PRO A 155 20.20 7.52 1.78
CA PRO A 155 21.15 7.00 0.80
C PRO A 155 20.52 5.92 -0.09
N THR A 156 20.99 5.84 -1.33
CA THR A 156 20.71 4.71 -2.23
C THR A 156 21.78 3.61 -2.08
N GLY A 157 21.44 2.38 -2.45
CA GLY A 157 22.32 1.22 -2.37
C GLY A 157 21.70 0.06 -1.62
N THR A 158 22.53 -0.88 -1.18
CA THR A 158 22.09 -2.10 -0.51
C THR A 158 22.66 -2.19 0.90
N THR A 159 21.81 -2.59 1.85
CA THR A 159 22.13 -2.84 3.25
C THR A 159 21.28 -3.99 3.77
N THR A 160 21.26 -4.23 5.08
CA THR A 160 20.45 -5.27 5.72
C THR A 160 19.79 -4.73 6.98
N VAL A 161 18.71 -5.38 7.42
CA VAL A 161 18.16 -5.19 8.77
C VAL A 161 19.08 -5.88 9.77
N VAL A 162 19.81 -5.14 10.56
CA VAL A 162 20.77 -5.70 11.55
C VAL A 162 20.16 -5.90 12.94
N ARG A 163 19.11 -5.16 13.28
CA ARG A 163 18.42 -5.28 14.57
C ARG A 163 16.97 -4.80 14.45
N LYS A 164 16.09 -5.47 15.18
CA LYS A 164 14.69 -5.09 15.37
C LYS A 164 14.50 -4.62 16.81
N GLU A 165 13.77 -3.53 17.02
CA GLU A 165 13.54 -2.96 18.34
C GLU A 165 12.08 -2.56 18.51
N ALA A 166 11.41 -3.18 19.48
CA ALA A 166 10.08 -2.78 19.90
C ALA A 166 10.19 -1.77 21.03
N HIS A 167 9.31 -0.77 21.06
CA HIS A 167 9.31 0.31 22.06
C HIS A 167 10.67 1.01 22.20
N PRO A 168 11.23 1.53 21.07
CA PRO A 168 12.57 2.10 21.09
C PRO A 168 12.67 3.33 21.97
N VAL A 169 13.85 3.54 22.56
CA VAL A 169 14.25 4.82 23.12
C VAL A 169 15.00 5.59 22.03
N TRP A 170 14.61 6.82 21.76
CA TRP A 170 15.35 7.65 20.80
C TRP A 170 16.36 8.55 21.49
N ILE A 171 17.63 8.25 21.32
CA ILE A 171 18.72 9.14 21.69
C ILE A 171 18.92 10.08 20.50
N VAL A 172 18.75 11.40 20.74
CA VAL A 172 18.80 12.39 19.67
C VAL A 172 20.25 12.59 19.22
N PRO A 173 20.59 12.36 17.94
CA PRO A 173 21.93 12.55 17.41
C PRO A 173 22.42 13.99 17.59
N ASP A 174 23.73 14.16 17.78
CA ASP A 174 24.37 15.48 17.95
C ASP A 174 24.12 16.41 16.75
N SER A 175 24.07 15.86 15.54
CA SER A 175 23.73 16.61 14.33
C SER A 175 22.36 17.27 14.42
N ILE A 176 21.35 16.56 14.94
CA ILE A 176 20.00 17.11 15.12
C ILE A 176 19.97 18.09 16.29
N ARG A 177 20.70 17.83 17.37
CA ARG A 177 20.79 18.76 18.52
C ARG A 177 21.45 20.07 18.14
N LYS A 178 22.44 20.04 17.25
CA LYS A 178 23.06 21.28 16.70
C LYS A 178 22.07 22.11 15.88
N GLU A 179 21.20 21.45 15.09
CA GLU A 179 20.15 22.11 14.30
C GLU A 179 19.00 22.63 15.19
N LYS A 180 18.68 21.87 16.26
CA LYS A 180 17.58 22.15 17.18
C LYS A 180 18.09 22.12 18.63
N PRO A 181 18.71 23.20 19.13
CA PRO A 181 19.35 23.22 20.46
C PRO A 181 18.38 22.92 21.61
N ASP A 182 17.11 23.27 21.47
CA ASP A 182 16.07 23.09 22.50
C ASP A 182 15.44 21.68 22.50
N ILE A 183 15.85 20.80 21.58
CA ILE A 183 15.31 19.45 21.54
C ILE A 183 15.80 18.64 22.74
N LYS A 184 14.90 17.87 23.36
CA LYS A 184 15.27 16.94 24.44
C LYS A 184 16.39 15.99 23.95
N PRO A 185 17.39 15.67 24.81
CA PRO A 185 18.50 14.80 24.41
C PRO A 185 18.07 13.35 24.12
N PHE A 186 16.95 12.93 24.70
CA PHE A 186 16.35 11.62 24.45
C PHE A 186 14.83 11.65 24.61
N PHE A 187 14.15 10.68 23.97
CA PHE A 187 12.73 10.41 24.13
C PHE A 187 12.57 8.95 24.56
N PRO A 188 11.94 8.69 25.73
CA PRO A 188 11.64 7.34 26.15
C PRO A 188 10.62 6.67 25.23
N ALA A 189 10.47 5.36 25.32
CA ALA A 189 9.39 4.65 24.66
C ALA A 189 8.03 5.24 25.06
N GLY A 190 7.14 5.43 24.10
CA GLY A 190 5.82 6.01 24.37
C GLY A 190 5.25 6.81 23.19
N PRO A 191 4.07 7.41 23.37
CA PRO A 191 3.34 8.08 22.29
C PRO A 191 4.05 9.33 21.77
N ASP A 192 4.91 9.97 22.57
CA ASP A 192 5.66 11.16 22.18
C ASP A 192 6.97 10.85 21.46
N ASN A 193 7.34 9.57 21.35
CA ASN A 193 8.59 9.17 20.70
C ASN A 193 8.49 9.29 19.17
N PRO A 194 9.36 10.11 18.52
CA PRO A 194 9.34 10.25 17.07
C PRO A 194 9.63 8.98 16.28
N LEU A 195 10.23 7.94 16.89
CA LEU A 195 10.44 6.64 16.26
C LEU A 195 9.19 5.76 16.26
N GLY A 196 8.14 6.13 17.02
CA GLY A 196 6.94 5.31 17.17
C GLY A 196 7.21 4.05 18.01
N GLN A 197 6.41 3.00 17.73
CA GLN A 197 6.42 1.76 18.52
C GLN A 197 7.47 0.74 18.09
N TYR A 198 7.95 0.83 16.84
CA TYR A 198 8.85 -0.15 16.24
C TYR A 198 9.92 0.52 15.38
N ALA A 199 11.14 -0.03 15.42
CA ALA A 199 12.26 0.40 14.62
C ALA A 199 13.05 -0.81 14.08
N LEU A 200 13.47 -0.72 12.82
CA LEU A 200 14.37 -1.64 12.14
C LEU A 200 15.70 -0.88 11.92
N HIS A 201 16.76 -1.31 12.57
CA HIS A 201 18.08 -0.74 12.40
C HIS A 201 18.73 -1.32 11.16
N LEU A 202 19.29 -0.45 10.33
CA LEU A 202 19.97 -0.85 9.10
C LEU A 202 21.48 -0.99 9.33
N GLY A 203 22.16 -1.74 8.47
CA GLY A 203 23.63 -1.84 8.48
C GLY A 203 24.33 -0.53 8.15
N TRP A 204 23.62 0.47 7.66
CA TRP A 204 24.13 1.84 7.57
C TRP A 204 24.01 2.53 8.93
N PRO A 205 25.10 3.10 9.45
CA PRO A 205 25.09 3.77 10.75
C PRO A 205 24.03 4.87 10.83
N SER A 206 23.23 4.85 11.88
CA SER A 206 22.17 5.83 12.18
C SER A 206 20.95 5.85 11.25
N TYR A 207 20.85 4.93 10.29
CA TYR A 207 19.66 4.80 9.44
C TYR A 207 18.70 3.73 9.95
N LEU A 208 17.42 4.11 9.96
CA LEU A 208 16.33 3.27 10.45
C LEU A 208 15.18 3.23 9.43
N ILE A 209 14.40 2.14 9.47
CA ILE A 209 13.00 2.13 9.05
C ILE A 209 12.18 2.07 10.34
N HIS A 210 11.31 3.06 10.59
CA HIS A 210 10.62 3.17 11.88
C HIS A 210 9.22 3.77 11.74
N GLY A 211 8.45 3.66 12.80
CA GLY A 211 7.15 4.30 12.90
C GLY A 211 7.23 5.81 13.06
N THR A 212 6.15 6.40 13.52
CA THR A 212 6.10 7.83 13.78
C THR A 212 4.99 8.17 14.77
N ASN A 213 5.20 9.21 15.57
CA ASN A 213 4.14 9.90 16.31
C ASN A 213 3.49 11.03 15.47
N MET A 214 4.02 11.31 14.26
CA MET A 214 3.56 12.38 13.38
C MET A 214 3.21 11.82 11.98
N PRO A 215 2.07 11.14 11.81
CA PRO A 215 1.72 10.42 10.58
C PRO A 215 1.53 11.34 9.35
N TYR A 216 1.33 12.64 9.54
CA TYR A 216 1.29 13.62 8.44
C TYR A 216 2.63 13.77 7.69
N GLY A 217 3.70 13.18 8.19
CA GLY A 217 5.00 13.12 7.53
C GLY A 217 5.16 11.99 6.52
N ILE A 218 4.17 11.08 6.42
CA ILE A 218 4.23 9.93 5.51
C ILE A 218 3.90 10.35 4.09
N GLY A 219 4.65 9.78 3.13
CA GLY A 219 4.53 10.13 1.71
C GLY A 219 5.10 11.49 1.37
N ARG A 220 6.12 11.97 2.10
CA ARG A 220 6.87 13.20 1.81
C ARG A 220 8.28 13.15 2.38
N ARG A 221 9.11 14.11 1.99
CA ARG A 221 10.45 14.29 2.52
C ARG A 221 10.38 15.11 3.80
N SER A 222 10.61 14.48 4.96
CA SER A 222 10.37 15.13 6.26
C SER A 222 11.24 14.59 7.40
N SER A 223 12.16 13.65 7.13
CA SER A 223 13.06 13.08 8.14
C SER A 223 14.50 13.58 8.01
N HIS A 224 15.34 13.22 8.97
CA HIS A 224 16.79 13.39 8.91
C HIS A 224 17.49 12.16 8.32
N GLY A 225 16.92 11.60 7.25
CA GLY A 225 17.48 10.48 6.48
C GLY A 225 16.82 9.13 6.71
N CYS A 226 16.18 8.89 7.85
CA CYS A 226 15.45 7.64 8.12
C CYS A 226 14.18 7.52 7.29
N MET A 227 13.75 6.27 7.05
CA MET A 227 12.48 5.95 6.40
C MET A 227 11.38 5.80 7.47
N ARG A 228 10.28 6.54 7.32
CA ARG A 228 9.14 6.55 8.25
C ARG A 228 7.94 5.87 7.64
N LEU A 229 7.27 5.01 8.39
CA LEU A 229 6.02 4.37 8.00
C LEU A 229 4.88 4.80 8.93
N TYR A 230 3.63 4.61 8.49
CA TYR A 230 2.50 4.73 9.41
C TYR A 230 2.67 3.77 10.60
N PRO A 231 2.10 4.09 11.77
CA PRO A 231 2.22 3.22 12.96
C PRO A 231 1.75 1.78 12.72
N GLU A 232 0.66 1.61 12.01
CA GLU A 232 0.08 0.33 11.61
C GLU A 232 0.97 -0.43 10.62
N ASP A 233 1.66 0.27 9.72
CA ASP A 233 2.51 -0.31 8.67
C ASP A 233 3.82 -0.82 9.23
N ILE A 234 4.48 -0.01 10.07
CA ILE A 234 5.72 -0.48 10.71
C ILE A 234 5.46 -1.67 11.63
N GLU A 235 4.30 -1.74 12.28
CA GLU A 235 3.90 -2.90 13.08
C GLU A 235 3.77 -4.15 12.21
N ALA A 236 3.08 -4.04 11.06
CA ALA A 236 2.92 -5.13 10.12
C ALA A 236 4.26 -5.60 9.54
N LEU A 237 5.10 -4.65 9.08
CA LEU A 237 6.44 -4.95 8.57
C LEU A 237 7.33 -5.56 9.66
N PHE A 238 7.30 -5.03 10.87
CA PHE A 238 8.08 -5.54 12.00
C PHE A 238 7.75 -6.99 12.33
N LYS A 239 6.47 -7.37 12.29
CA LYS A 239 6.03 -8.75 12.53
C LYS A 239 6.49 -9.69 11.42
N ALA A 240 6.45 -9.24 10.17
CA ALA A 240 6.73 -10.06 9.01
C ALA A 240 8.23 -10.24 8.71
N ILE A 241 9.06 -9.21 8.96
CA ILE A 241 10.47 -9.20 8.55
C ILE A 241 11.40 -9.89 9.56
N LYS A 242 12.45 -10.53 9.05
CA LYS A 242 13.52 -11.13 9.86
C LYS A 242 14.77 -10.24 9.87
N THR A 243 15.54 -10.31 10.96
CA THR A 243 16.91 -9.77 10.99
C THR A 243 17.75 -10.48 9.93
N GLY A 244 18.63 -9.74 9.27
CA GLY A 244 19.41 -10.21 8.11
C GLY A 244 18.70 -9.97 6.76
N ALA A 245 17.43 -9.58 6.74
CA ALA A 245 16.73 -9.27 5.50
C ALA A 245 17.44 -8.14 4.72
N GLN A 246 17.63 -8.34 3.42
CA GLN A 246 18.23 -7.36 2.53
C GLN A 246 17.32 -6.14 2.39
N VAL A 247 17.91 -4.95 2.32
CA VAL A 247 17.24 -3.68 2.05
C VAL A 247 17.97 -3.02 0.88
N THR A 248 17.28 -2.86 -0.24
CA THR A 248 17.78 -2.14 -1.41
C THR A 248 17.02 -0.84 -1.55
N VAL A 249 17.73 0.28 -1.54
CA VAL A 249 17.16 1.62 -1.69
C VAL A 249 17.51 2.15 -3.07
N ILE A 250 16.48 2.49 -3.84
CA ILE A 250 16.59 3.03 -5.21
C ILE A 250 15.91 4.39 -5.30
N ASP A 251 16.27 5.14 -6.32
CA ASP A 251 15.62 6.40 -6.68
C ASP A 251 15.26 6.35 -8.17
N ARG A 252 14.03 5.91 -8.46
CA ARG A 252 13.56 5.73 -9.84
C ARG A 252 12.28 6.50 -10.09
N ALA A 253 12.36 7.51 -10.95
CA ALA A 253 11.20 8.34 -11.32
C ALA A 253 10.17 7.58 -12.18
N TYR A 254 10.52 6.42 -12.74
CA TYR A 254 9.57 5.59 -13.49
C TYR A 254 9.84 4.09 -13.32
N LYS A 255 8.79 3.32 -13.54
CA LYS A 255 8.80 1.86 -13.59
C LYS A 255 7.96 1.40 -14.78
N ILE A 256 8.39 0.33 -15.44
CA ILE A 256 7.71 -0.25 -16.59
C ILE A 256 7.53 -1.74 -16.33
N GLY A 257 6.34 -2.26 -16.58
CA GLY A 257 6.04 -3.67 -16.35
C GLY A 257 4.89 -4.18 -17.21
N TRP A 258 4.95 -5.47 -17.53
CA TRP A 258 3.87 -6.16 -18.22
C TRP A 258 2.81 -6.66 -17.22
N ASP A 259 1.54 -6.44 -17.57
CA ASP A 259 0.37 -7.05 -16.96
C ASP A 259 -0.42 -7.74 -18.08
N GLY A 260 -0.30 -9.05 -18.19
CA GLY A 260 -0.84 -9.81 -19.31
C GLY A 260 -0.31 -9.30 -20.67
N ASN A 261 -1.19 -8.77 -21.49
CA ASN A 261 -0.85 -8.22 -22.79
C ASN A 261 -0.64 -6.69 -22.81
N ARG A 262 -0.71 -6.03 -21.65
CA ARG A 262 -0.56 -4.58 -21.50
C ARG A 262 0.81 -4.24 -20.91
N LEU A 263 1.54 -3.33 -21.51
CA LEU A 263 2.72 -2.71 -20.92
C LEU A 263 2.32 -1.43 -20.22
N LEU A 264 2.55 -1.36 -18.92
CA LEU A 264 2.24 -0.20 -18.10
C LEU A 264 3.51 0.58 -17.79
N LEU A 265 3.39 1.91 -17.85
CA LEU A 265 4.38 2.87 -17.41
C LEU A 265 3.83 3.63 -16.23
N GLN A 266 4.50 3.54 -15.08
CA GLN A 266 4.23 4.34 -13.90
C GLN A 266 5.33 5.40 -13.78
N VAL A 267 4.95 6.68 -13.78
CA VAL A 267 5.89 7.80 -13.59
C VAL A 267 5.50 8.53 -12.32
N THR A 268 6.45 8.66 -11.41
CA THR A 268 6.30 9.37 -10.13
C THR A 268 7.03 10.70 -10.15
N PRO A 269 6.66 11.68 -9.33
CA PRO A 269 7.45 12.89 -9.13
C PRO A 269 8.88 12.56 -8.67
N SER A 270 9.88 13.31 -9.11
CA SER A 270 11.21 13.25 -8.51
C SER A 270 11.16 13.74 -7.06
N GLN A 271 12.25 13.54 -6.30
CA GLN A 271 12.31 14.01 -4.92
C GLN A 271 12.08 15.54 -4.80
N GLU A 272 12.62 16.35 -5.72
CA GLU A 272 12.41 17.81 -5.76
C GLU A 272 10.94 18.14 -6.09
N GLN A 273 10.37 17.42 -7.03
CA GLN A 273 8.96 17.59 -7.39
C GLN A 273 8.02 17.15 -6.27
N ALA A 274 8.41 16.15 -5.47
CA ALA A 274 7.68 15.77 -4.27
C ALA A 274 7.67 16.91 -3.23
N ASP A 275 8.78 17.65 -3.10
CA ASP A 275 8.84 18.86 -2.26
C ASP A 275 7.93 19.97 -2.80
N GLU A 276 7.98 20.24 -4.12
CA GLU A 276 7.09 21.21 -4.80
C GLU A 276 5.60 20.89 -4.56
N ILE A 277 5.21 19.61 -4.73
CA ILE A 277 3.85 19.15 -4.46
C ILE A 277 3.50 19.30 -2.97
N ALA A 278 4.38 18.88 -2.06
CA ALA A 278 4.14 18.97 -0.63
C ALA A 278 4.05 20.42 -0.14
N GLY A 279 4.88 21.32 -0.69
CA GLY A 279 4.93 22.74 -0.38
C GLY A 279 3.85 23.59 -1.04
N HIS A 280 3.03 23.02 -1.92
CA HIS A 280 2.09 23.77 -2.78
C HIS A 280 2.80 24.77 -3.72
N GLU A 281 4.01 24.44 -4.11
CA GLU A 281 4.79 25.23 -5.06
C GLU A 281 4.41 24.89 -6.50
N LYS A 282 4.89 25.70 -7.44
CA LYS A 282 4.70 25.43 -8.86
C LYS A 282 5.43 24.18 -9.26
N PHE A 283 4.71 23.19 -9.78
CA PHE A 283 5.29 21.95 -10.31
C PHE A 283 6.13 22.25 -11.55
N VAL A 284 7.42 21.90 -11.51
CA VAL A 284 8.35 22.09 -12.61
C VAL A 284 8.59 20.77 -13.33
N ILE A 285 8.27 20.72 -14.63
CA ILE A 285 8.55 19.55 -15.46
C ILE A 285 10.08 19.46 -15.68
N ARG A 286 10.64 18.30 -15.38
CA ARG A 286 12.07 17.97 -15.61
C ARG A 286 12.16 16.76 -16.53
N ASP A 287 13.21 16.68 -17.31
CA ASP A 287 13.43 15.51 -18.15
C ASP A 287 13.64 14.25 -17.31
N ILE A 288 13.17 13.13 -17.85
CA ILE A 288 13.45 11.80 -17.34
C ILE A 288 14.24 11.09 -18.43
N PRO A 289 15.56 10.92 -18.26
CA PRO A 289 16.37 10.21 -19.24
C PRO A 289 15.89 8.77 -19.43
N ASP A 290 16.13 8.24 -20.59
CA ASP A 290 15.97 6.83 -20.98
C ASP A 290 14.53 6.28 -21.03
N VAL A 291 13.52 6.97 -20.46
CA VAL A 291 12.13 6.45 -20.37
C VAL A 291 11.56 6.02 -21.73
N TYR A 292 11.82 6.78 -22.78
CA TYR A 292 11.32 6.47 -24.14
C TYR A 292 12.06 5.26 -24.74
N GLY A 293 13.37 5.19 -24.54
CA GLY A 293 14.21 4.06 -24.94
C GLY A 293 13.82 2.76 -24.24
N ASP A 294 13.61 2.83 -22.93
CA ASP A 294 13.19 1.68 -22.12
C ASP A 294 11.80 1.18 -22.51
N VAL A 295 10.84 2.09 -22.76
CA VAL A 295 9.51 1.71 -23.28
C VAL A 295 9.66 0.99 -24.63
N TYR A 296 10.48 1.52 -25.54
CA TYR A 296 10.72 0.90 -26.84
C TYR A 296 11.33 -0.50 -26.73
N GLN A 297 12.36 -0.64 -25.88
CA GLN A 297 13.03 -1.93 -25.67
C GLN A 297 12.10 -2.96 -25.00
N LEU A 298 11.36 -2.57 -23.96
CA LEU A 298 10.47 -3.46 -23.22
C LEU A 298 9.18 -3.79 -23.97
N ALA A 299 8.71 -2.91 -24.85
CA ALA A 299 7.55 -3.18 -25.69
C ALA A 299 7.74 -4.39 -26.61
N SER A 300 8.99 -4.75 -26.89
CA SER A 300 9.38 -5.89 -27.73
C SER A 300 8.83 -5.88 -29.17
N ARG A 301 9.33 -6.77 -30.03
CA ARG A 301 8.87 -6.87 -31.43
C ARG A 301 7.40 -7.27 -31.48
N GLY A 302 6.58 -6.45 -32.18
CA GLY A 302 5.17 -6.72 -32.42
C GLY A 302 4.18 -6.06 -31.44
N ALA A 303 4.63 -5.36 -30.40
CA ALA A 303 3.73 -4.55 -29.58
C ALA A 303 3.47 -3.18 -30.23
N LYS A 304 2.21 -2.72 -30.18
CA LYS A 304 1.83 -1.39 -30.61
C LYS A 304 2.01 -0.41 -29.47
N ILE A 305 2.95 0.56 -29.62
CA ILE A 305 3.23 1.58 -28.61
C ILE A 305 2.33 2.79 -28.81
N ASP A 306 1.73 3.30 -27.73
CA ASP A 306 1.00 4.58 -27.67
C ASP A 306 1.94 5.69 -27.16
N TRP A 307 2.71 6.30 -28.07
CA TRP A 307 3.62 7.40 -27.72
C TRP A 307 2.93 8.62 -27.09
N PRO A 308 1.73 9.04 -27.50
CA PRO A 308 0.95 10.03 -26.78
C PRO A 308 0.71 9.67 -25.31
N ALA A 309 0.39 8.42 -24.99
CA ALA A 309 0.23 7.97 -23.61
C ALA A 309 1.54 8.03 -22.82
N VAL A 310 2.66 7.60 -23.41
CA VAL A 310 4.01 7.75 -22.81
C VAL A 310 4.28 9.21 -22.47
N ARG A 311 4.07 10.11 -23.43
CA ARG A 311 4.29 11.55 -23.24
C ARG A 311 3.42 12.12 -22.11
N ARG A 312 2.13 11.78 -22.07
CA ARG A 312 1.23 12.19 -20.97
C ARG A 312 1.73 11.73 -19.62
N ALA A 313 2.11 10.45 -19.48
CA ALA A 313 2.63 9.90 -18.22
C ALA A 313 3.89 10.66 -17.76
N VAL A 314 4.84 10.94 -18.66
CA VAL A 314 6.08 11.67 -18.36
C VAL A 314 5.81 13.12 -17.96
N MET A 315 4.81 13.77 -18.57
CA MET A 315 4.46 15.16 -18.25
C MET A 315 3.71 15.29 -16.92
N TRP A 316 2.75 14.43 -16.65
CA TRP A 316 1.86 14.58 -15.48
C TRP A 316 2.41 13.94 -14.22
N ARG A 317 3.20 12.86 -14.33
CA ARG A 317 3.84 12.18 -13.18
C ARG A 317 2.88 11.91 -12.03
N SER A 318 1.67 11.48 -12.39
CA SER A 318 0.57 11.27 -11.43
C SER A 318 0.80 10.09 -10.47
N GLY A 319 1.81 9.27 -10.72
CA GLY A 319 2.00 8.01 -10.00
C GLY A 319 1.00 6.91 -10.40
N VAL A 320 0.01 7.22 -11.24
CA VAL A 320 -0.94 6.24 -11.77
C VAL A 320 -0.32 5.52 -12.96
N PRO A 321 -0.28 4.17 -12.97
CA PRO A 321 0.19 3.42 -14.14
C PRO A 321 -0.69 3.68 -15.38
N VAL A 322 -0.05 3.85 -16.54
CA VAL A 322 -0.69 4.12 -17.82
C VAL A 322 -0.32 3.01 -18.80
N VAL A 323 -1.30 2.45 -19.51
CA VAL A 323 -1.04 1.50 -20.58
C VAL A 323 -0.37 2.24 -21.73
N VAL A 324 0.88 1.86 -22.05
CA VAL A 324 1.71 2.50 -23.08
C VAL A 324 2.01 1.60 -24.27
N ALA A 325 1.77 0.29 -24.14
CA ALA A 325 1.81 -0.61 -25.28
C ALA A 325 0.90 -1.82 -25.06
N THR A 326 0.49 -2.46 -26.16
CA THR A 326 -0.30 -3.70 -26.14
C THR A 326 0.27 -4.71 -27.13
N ARG A 327 0.23 -6.01 -26.73
CA ARG A 327 0.54 -7.13 -27.63
C ARG A 327 -0.74 -7.71 -28.22
N GLY A 328 -0.69 -8.22 -29.47
CA GLY A 328 -1.78 -9.02 -30.03
C GLY A 328 -2.00 -10.31 -29.22
N GLN A 329 -3.23 -10.78 -29.13
CA GLN A 329 -3.54 -12.09 -28.54
C GLN A 329 -2.85 -13.17 -29.38
N GLY A 330 -1.77 -13.76 -28.87
CA GLY A 330 -0.99 -14.80 -29.56
C GLY A 330 0.51 -14.78 -29.28
N SER A 331 1.02 -13.70 -28.68
CA SER A 331 2.44 -13.55 -28.34
C SER A 331 2.68 -13.79 -26.83
N ALA A 332 2.29 -14.95 -26.33
CA ALA A 332 2.76 -15.39 -25.02
C ALA A 332 4.27 -15.61 -25.09
N LEU A 333 5.05 -14.89 -24.27
CA LEU A 333 6.47 -15.14 -24.11
C LEU A 333 6.65 -16.58 -23.60
N SER A 334 7.27 -17.45 -24.41
CA SER A 334 8.01 -18.58 -23.86
C SER A 334 9.03 -18.00 -22.87
N ALA A 335 8.98 -18.49 -21.61
CA ALA A 335 9.94 -18.16 -20.60
C ALA A 335 11.37 -18.30 -21.16
N PRO A 336 12.34 -17.46 -20.76
CA PRO A 336 13.71 -17.58 -21.23
C PRO A 336 14.21 -18.97 -20.88
N GLN A 337 14.48 -19.80 -21.90
CA GLN A 337 15.13 -21.08 -21.72
C GLN A 337 16.47 -20.79 -21.02
N LYS A 338 16.67 -21.38 -19.84
CA LYS A 338 17.98 -21.50 -19.21
C LYS A 338 18.89 -22.15 -20.26
N ARG A 339 19.82 -21.39 -20.83
CA ARG A 339 20.97 -21.97 -21.50
C ARG A 339 21.74 -22.78 -20.47
N THR A 340 21.56 -24.07 -20.48
CA THR A 340 22.49 -25.01 -19.87
C THR A 340 23.83 -24.79 -20.56
N ALA A 341 24.78 -24.22 -19.82
CA ALA A 341 26.17 -24.22 -20.24
C ALA A 341 26.66 -25.68 -20.06
N GLU A 342 26.73 -26.41 -21.18
CA GLU A 342 27.54 -27.61 -21.27
C GLU A 342 29.01 -27.19 -21.44
N LYS A 343 29.83 -27.79 -20.54
CA LYS A 343 31.27 -27.86 -20.45
C LYS A 343 32.01 -26.70 -19.82
#